data_75b67ce528373883092939b7a3bd8856
#
_entry.id   75b67ce528373883092939b7a3bd8856
#
_cell.length_a   1.000
_cell.length_b   1.000
_cell.length_c   1.000
_cell.angle_alpha   90.00
_cell.angle_beta   90.00
_cell.angle_gamma   90.00
#
_symmetry.space_group_name_H-M   'P 1'
#
loop_
_entity.id
_entity.type
_entity.pdbx_description
1 polymer ?
#
loop_
_entity_poly.entity_id
_entity_poly.type
_entity_poly.pdbx_seq_one_letter_code
_entity_poly.pdbx_strand_id
1 'polypeptide(L)'
;LFHRAIIESGSRSSAENGTTPRANAEEAGKRVAAKLGIAEDADVAKELRAKSWEDILAASSAMDVMFAANLSVDGWVLPQSVHEAFAQGKQSDVPLIVGANEGEVGEFKGTVPTLAASMKSVKSKAYVYNFVHLPEGWRKDGCYAFHGLELPYVFGHMEGVMTATIVYLGSMAQCDPMKDPKVSDVDRTVASNTMKVWTQFAKTGNPTVSGLIVWPACTEESDKSLEIGAEVKVTSGVAA
;
A
#
# COMPACT_ATOMS: atom_id res chain seq x y z
N LEU A 1 -19.96 -1.78 -1.73
CA LEU A 1 -19.22 -2.93 -2.26
C LEU A 1 -18.44 -3.67 -1.17
N PHE A 2 -17.92 -2.98 -0.16
CA PHE A 2 -17.18 -3.55 0.98
C PHE A 2 -17.58 -2.85 2.28
N HIS A 3 -17.33 -3.50 3.40
CA HIS A 3 -17.75 -3.02 4.73
C HIS A 3 -16.58 -2.51 5.59
N ARG A 4 -15.35 -2.79 5.18
CA ARG A 4 -14.11 -2.42 5.85
C ARG A 4 -12.99 -2.35 4.82
N ALA A 5 -11.94 -1.59 5.11
CA ALA A 5 -10.79 -1.48 4.23
C ALA A 5 -9.49 -1.61 5.03
N ILE A 6 -8.50 -2.26 4.42
CA ILE A 6 -7.13 -2.28 4.91
C ILE A 6 -6.25 -1.77 3.78
N ILE A 7 -5.44 -0.76 4.06
CA ILE A 7 -4.51 -0.15 3.12
C ILE A 7 -3.09 -0.42 3.64
N GLU A 8 -2.36 -1.25 2.91
CA GLU A 8 -0.98 -1.63 3.20
C GLU A 8 -0.08 -0.89 2.21
N SER A 9 0.61 0.16 2.66
CA SER A 9 1.54 0.99 1.87
C SER A 9 0.96 1.52 0.55
N GLY A 10 -0.36 1.64 0.46
CA GLY A 10 -1.10 1.88 -0.78
C GLY A 10 -1.78 3.25 -0.86
N SER A 11 -1.46 4.17 0.02
CA SER A 11 -2.17 5.44 0.07
C SER A 11 -1.79 6.37 -1.07
N ARG A 12 -2.74 6.66 -1.93
CA ARG A 12 -2.64 7.63 -3.03
C ARG A 12 -3.36 8.93 -2.68
N SER A 13 -3.17 9.41 -1.44
CA SER A 13 -3.89 10.58 -0.93
C SER A 13 -3.08 11.88 -0.98
N SER A 14 -1.85 11.86 -1.52
CA SER A 14 -1.09 13.11 -1.72
C SER A 14 -1.73 13.97 -2.82
N ALA A 15 -1.69 15.28 -2.63
CA ALA A 15 -2.21 16.23 -3.61
C ALA A 15 -1.43 16.17 -4.94
N GLU A 16 -0.16 15.81 -4.89
CA GLU A 16 0.76 15.90 -6.03
C GLU A 16 0.79 14.62 -6.88
N ASN A 17 0.62 13.44 -6.28
CA ASN A 17 0.88 12.16 -6.96
C ASN A 17 -0.26 11.13 -6.81
N GLY A 18 -1.35 11.50 -6.16
CA GLY A 18 -2.43 10.56 -5.83
C GLY A 18 -3.29 10.14 -7.02
N THR A 19 -3.51 11.02 -7.97
CA THR A 19 -4.37 10.80 -9.15
C THR A 19 -3.89 11.60 -10.34
N THR A 20 -4.15 11.08 -11.53
CA THR A 20 -3.78 11.73 -12.79
C THR A 20 -5.01 12.40 -13.43
N PRO A 21 -4.95 13.67 -13.84
CA PRO A 21 -5.98 14.26 -14.65
C PRO A 21 -6.23 13.43 -15.92
N ARG A 22 -7.48 13.30 -16.32
CA ARG A 22 -7.87 12.50 -17.49
C ARG A 22 -7.06 12.85 -18.75
N ALA A 23 -6.86 14.13 -19.01
CA ALA A 23 -6.08 14.58 -20.18
C ALA A 23 -4.65 14.04 -20.19
N ASN A 24 -4.00 13.97 -19.02
CA ASN A 24 -2.62 13.44 -18.91
C ASN A 24 -2.60 11.90 -19.13
N ALA A 25 -3.62 11.18 -18.64
CA ALA A 25 -3.73 9.75 -18.86
C ALA A 25 -4.00 9.43 -20.35
N GLU A 26 -4.85 10.23 -21.01
CA GLU A 26 -5.09 10.12 -22.46
C GLU A 26 -3.83 10.38 -23.27
N GLU A 27 -3.05 11.38 -22.88
CA GLU A 27 -1.77 11.70 -23.56
C GLU A 27 -0.74 10.57 -23.37
N ALA A 28 -0.68 9.95 -22.20
CA ALA A 28 0.16 8.77 -21.99
C ALA A 28 -0.29 7.60 -22.88
N GLY A 29 -1.59 7.38 -23.01
CA GLY A 29 -2.15 6.40 -23.92
C GLY A 29 -1.77 6.63 -25.39
N LYS A 30 -1.79 7.89 -25.84
CA LYS A 30 -1.35 8.26 -27.20
C LYS A 30 0.14 7.94 -27.42
N ARG A 31 0.98 8.20 -26.42
CA ARG A 31 2.41 7.84 -26.50
C ARG A 31 2.63 6.33 -26.64
N VAL A 32 1.85 5.52 -25.93
CA VAL A 32 1.89 4.05 -26.11
C VAL A 32 1.47 3.66 -27.51
N ALA A 33 0.36 4.22 -28.01
CA ALA A 33 -0.13 3.95 -29.36
C ALA A 33 0.91 4.31 -30.42
N ALA A 34 1.53 5.47 -30.31
CA ALA A 34 2.60 5.92 -31.21
C ALA A 34 3.82 4.97 -31.19
N LYS A 35 4.27 4.53 -30.02
CA LYS A 35 5.35 3.53 -29.91
C LYS A 35 5.02 2.20 -30.58
N LEU A 36 3.74 1.83 -30.63
CA LEU A 36 3.23 0.65 -31.31
C LEU A 36 2.96 0.85 -32.80
N GLY A 37 3.28 2.04 -33.35
CA GLY A 37 3.08 2.37 -34.76
C GLY A 37 1.62 2.55 -35.15
N ILE A 38 0.73 2.84 -34.19
CA ILE A 38 -0.68 3.10 -34.42
C ILE A 38 -0.82 4.57 -34.83
N ALA A 39 -1.44 4.81 -35.99
CA ALA A 39 -1.68 6.16 -36.49
C ALA A 39 -2.73 6.91 -35.65
N GLU A 40 -2.63 8.22 -35.55
CA GLU A 40 -3.55 9.05 -34.75
C GLU A 40 -4.99 9.03 -35.25
N ASP A 41 -5.19 8.83 -36.56
CA ASP A 41 -6.49 8.74 -37.21
C ASP A 41 -7.08 7.33 -37.25
N ALA A 42 -6.38 6.33 -36.71
CA ALA A 42 -6.85 4.96 -36.65
C ALA A 42 -7.88 4.75 -35.51
N ASP A 43 -8.62 3.66 -35.56
CA ASP A 43 -9.36 3.16 -34.41
C ASP A 43 -8.36 2.58 -33.37
N VAL A 44 -7.81 3.48 -32.56
CA VAL A 44 -6.76 3.16 -31.58
C VAL A 44 -7.17 2.03 -30.64
N ALA A 45 -8.43 1.99 -30.23
CA ALA A 45 -8.92 0.94 -29.32
C ALA A 45 -8.92 -0.44 -30.00
N LYS A 46 -9.28 -0.50 -31.26
CA LYS A 46 -9.26 -1.74 -32.05
C LYS A 46 -7.82 -2.21 -32.30
N GLU A 47 -6.97 -1.28 -32.72
CA GLU A 47 -5.56 -1.56 -33.01
C GLU A 47 -4.81 -2.05 -31.75
N LEU A 48 -5.02 -1.41 -30.60
CA LEU A 48 -4.43 -1.86 -29.34
C LEU A 48 -4.89 -3.26 -28.92
N ARG A 49 -6.18 -3.60 -29.14
CA ARG A 49 -6.67 -4.95 -28.85
C ARG A 49 -6.11 -6.01 -29.79
N ALA A 50 -5.62 -5.63 -30.94
CA ALA A 50 -4.97 -6.53 -31.90
C ALA A 50 -3.48 -6.76 -31.62
N LYS A 51 -2.84 -5.99 -30.74
CA LYS A 51 -1.46 -6.17 -30.33
C LYS A 51 -1.30 -7.29 -29.32
N SER A 52 -0.13 -7.90 -29.30
CA SER A 52 0.25 -8.84 -28.22
C SER A 52 0.40 -8.11 -26.87
N TRP A 53 0.21 -8.83 -25.78
CA TRP A 53 0.41 -8.24 -24.46
C TRP A 53 1.92 -7.89 -24.23
N GLU A 54 2.83 -8.65 -24.83
CA GLU A 54 4.28 -8.40 -24.79
C GLU A 54 4.63 -7.06 -25.46
N ASP A 55 4.05 -6.76 -26.62
CA ASP A 55 4.26 -5.50 -27.33
C ASP A 55 3.73 -4.33 -26.50
N ILE A 56 2.52 -4.47 -25.93
CA ILE A 56 1.91 -3.45 -25.07
C ILE A 56 2.78 -3.22 -23.83
N LEU A 57 3.24 -4.28 -23.18
CA LEU A 57 4.11 -4.18 -22.00
C LEU A 57 5.43 -3.46 -22.35
N ALA A 58 6.08 -3.84 -23.46
CA ALA A 58 7.31 -3.19 -23.91
C ALA A 58 7.11 -1.71 -24.21
N ALA A 59 5.99 -1.35 -24.87
CA ALA A 59 5.67 0.05 -25.18
C ALA A 59 5.34 0.88 -23.93
N SER A 60 4.79 0.29 -22.88
CA SER A 60 4.36 0.94 -21.63
C SER A 60 5.40 0.88 -20.50
N SER A 61 6.52 0.18 -20.68
CA SER A 61 7.54 0.01 -19.64
C SER A 61 8.39 1.26 -19.37
N ALA A 62 8.28 2.30 -20.17
CA ALA A 62 8.95 3.56 -19.91
C ALA A 62 8.36 4.26 -18.67
N MET A 63 9.23 4.76 -17.80
CA MET A 63 8.87 5.37 -16.52
C MET A 63 7.82 6.47 -16.66
N ASP A 64 7.91 7.29 -17.70
CA ASP A 64 6.97 8.37 -18.00
C ASP A 64 5.54 7.87 -18.28
N VAL A 65 5.41 6.68 -18.89
CA VAL A 65 4.12 6.05 -19.13
C VAL A 65 3.61 5.35 -17.87
N MET A 66 4.49 4.66 -17.14
CA MET A 66 4.14 3.94 -15.93
C MET A 66 3.60 4.89 -14.84
N PHE A 67 4.21 6.06 -14.66
CA PHE A 67 3.73 7.07 -13.71
C PHE A 67 2.46 7.79 -14.18
N ALA A 68 2.26 7.94 -15.49
CA ALA A 68 1.05 8.56 -16.02
C ALA A 68 -0.16 7.61 -16.05
N ALA A 69 0.06 6.29 -15.96
CA ALA A 69 -0.99 5.27 -15.90
C ALA A 69 -1.58 5.08 -14.49
N ASN A 70 -1.60 6.12 -13.67
CA ASN A 70 -2.19 6.12 -12.34
C ASN A 70 -3.73 6.17 -12.40
N LEU A 71 -4.37 6.12 -11.23
CA LEU A 71 -5.80 6.36 -11.08
C LEU A 71 -6.17 7.69 -11.74
N SER A 72 -7.06 7.66 -12.71
CA SER A 72 -7.47 8.85 -13.44
C SER A 72 -8.73 9.48 -12.87
N VAL A 73 -8.73 10.80 -12.72
CA VAL A 73 -9.95 11.55 -12.45
C VAL A 73 -10.73 11.62 -13.76
N ASP A 74 -11.71 10.72 -13.89
CA ASP A 74 -12.51 10.55 -15.12
C ASP A 74 -13.88 11.22 -15.06
N GLY A 75 -14.28 11.74 -13.89
CA GLY A 75 -15.58 12.33 -13.63
C GLY A 75 -16.72 11.33 -13.44
N TRP A 76 -16.43 10.01 -13.47
CA TRP A 76 -17.40 8.94 -13.32
C TRP A 76 -17.08 8.01 -12.15
N VAL A 77 -15.98 7.21 -12.24
CA VAL A 77 -15.51 6.34 -11.16
C VAL A 77 -14.78 7.16 -10.10
N LEU A 78 -13.94 8.07 -10.52
CA LEU A 78 -13.28 9.07 -9.68
C LEU A 78 -13.71 10.47 -10.12
N PRO A 79 -14.77 11.02 -9.50
CA PRO A 79 -15.26 12.36 -9.83
C PRO A 79 -14.25 13.47 -9.49
N GLN A 80 -13.37 13.22 -8.53
CA GLN A 80 -12.32 14.11 -8.03
C GLN A 80 -11.13 13.31 -7.53
N SER A 81 -10.03 13.96 -7.21
CA SER A 81 -8.87 13.28 -6.67
C SER A 81 -9.17 12.58 -5.34
N VAL A 82 -8.42 11.52 -5.02
CA VAL A 82 -8.54 10.81 -3.73
C VAL A 82 -8.30 11.78 -2.58
N HIS A 83 -7.27 12.64 -2.69
CA HIS A 83 -6.97 13.67 -1.69
C HIS A 83 -8.16 14.61 -1.43
N GLU A 84 -8.75 15.16 -2.48
CA GLU A 84 -9.93 16.04 -2.35
C GLU A 84 -11.14 15.31 -1.78
N ALA A 85 -11.38 14.05 -2.19
CA ALA A 85 -12.48 13.24 -1.68
C ALA A 85 -12.37 13.04 -0.16
N PHE A 86 -11.19 12.69 0.34
CA PHE A 86 -10.95 12.54 1.77
C PHE A 86 -10.99 13.87 2.51
N ALA A 87 -10.41 14.95 1.97
CA ALA A 87 -10.46 16.28 2.59
C ALA A 87 -11.89 16.81 2.72
N GLN A 88 -12.79 16.44 1.81
CA GLN A 88 -14.20 16.85 1.80
C GLN A 88 -15.13 15.85 2.50
N GLY A 89 -14.61 14.77 3.08
CA GLY A 89 -15.44 13.76 3.75
C GLY A 89 -16.33 12.94 2.80
N LYS A 90 -15.93 12.80 1.53
CA LYS A 90 -16.69 12.07 0.50
C LYS A 90 -16.28 10.61 0.35
N GLN A 91 -15.31 10.14 1.13
CA GLN A 91 -14.95 8.73 1.21
C GLN A 91 -16.11 7.90 1.78
N SER A 92 -16.11 6.61 1.45
CA SER A 92 -17.06 5.67 2.06
C SER A 92 -16.87 5.62 3.58
N ASP A 93 -17.99 5.68 4.34
CA ASP A 93 -17.97 5.57 5.80
C ASP A 93 -17.82 4.11 6.23
N VAL A 94 -16.59 3.59 6.16
CA VAL A 94 -16.21 2.23 6.57
C VAL A 94 -14.98 2.26 7.47
N PRO A 95 -14.86 1.36 8.47
CA PRO A 95 -13.65 1.24 9.26
C PRO A 95 -12.41 1.00 8.40
N LEU A 96 -11.29 1.62 8.78
CA LEU A 96 -10.05 1.62 8.03
C LEU A 96 -8.88 1.17 8.91
N ILE A 97 -8.09 0.20 8.45
CA ILE A 97 -6.68 0.06 8.85
C ILE A 97 -5.82 0.68 7.75
N VAL A 98 -4.84 1.48 8.13
CA VAL A 98 -3.85 2.05 7.21
C VAL A 98 -2.48 2.04 7.85
N GLY A 99 -1.47 1.70 7.08
CA GLY A 99 -0.09 1.69 7.59
C GLY A 99 0.93 1.47 6.50
N ALA A 100 2.18 1.42 6.94
CA ALA A 100 3.34 1.26 6.09
C ALA A 100 4.45 0.51 6.85
N ASN A 101 5.50 0.15 6.13
CA ASN A 101 6.68 -0.47 6.71
C ASN A 101 7.71 0.60 7.11
N GLU A 102 8.53 0.32 8.13
CA GLU A 102 9.48 1.26 8.71
C GLU A 102 10.44 1.87 7.68
N GLY A 103 10.96 1.06 6.76
CA GLY A 103 11.92 1.48 5.74
C GLY A 103 11.31 2.15 4.52
N GLU A 104 9.99 2.33 4.48
CA GLU A 104 9.33 3.04 3.40
C GLU A 104 9.45 4.55 3.60
N VAL A 105 9.64 5.26 2.50
CA VAL A 105 9.82 6.72 2.46
C VAL A 105 8.82 7.38 1.52
N GLY A 106 8.68 8.69 1.65
CA GLY A 106 7.86 9.48 0.74
C GLY A 106 6.37 9.15 0.87
N GLU A 107 5.71 8.86 -0.25
CA GLU A 107 4.26 8.71 -0.31
C GLU A 107 3.71 7.52 0.46
N PHE A 108 4.47 6.43 0.57
CA PHE A 108 4.00 5.24 1.27
C PHE A 108 3.76 5.50 2.75
N LYS A 109 4.64 6.26 3.39
CA LYS A 109 4.60 6.57 4.81
C LYS A 109 3.95 7.92 5.11
N GLY A 110 4.28 8.95 4.33
CA GLY A 110 3.86 10.34 4.60
C GLY A 110 2.36 10.59 4.45
N THR A 111 1.63 9.73 3.75
CA THR A 111 0.16 9.89 3.57
C THR A 111 -0.68 9.16 4.62
N VAL A 112 -0.08 8.26 5.40
CA VAL A 112 -0.78 7.49 6.45
C VAL A 112 -1.44 8.41 7.49
N PRO A 113 -0.74 9.41 8.07
CA PRO A 113 -1.35 10.33 9.03
C PRO A 113 -2.51 11.14 8.42
N THR A 114 -2.35 11.59 7.19
CA THR A 114 -3.39 12.38 6.47
C THR A 114 -4.67 11.57 6.25
N LEU A 115 -4.53 10.31 5.82
CA LEU A 115 -5.69 9.41 5.66
C LEU A 115 -6.37 9.12 6.99
N ALA A 116 -5.59 8.80 8.03
CA ALA A 116 -6.14 8.55 9.36
C ALA A 116 -6.89 9.77 9.91
N ALA A 117 -6.30 10.97 9.80
CA ALA A 117 -6.91 12.22 10.24
C ALA A 117 -8.19 12.55 9.45
N SER A 118 -8.23 12.25 8.16
CA SER A 118 -9.42 12.50 7.32
C SER A 118 -10.63 11.66 7.72
N MET A 119 -10.44 10.57 8.47
CA MET A 119 -11.55 9.75 8.97
C MET A 119 -12.39 10.44 10.06
N LYS A 120 -11.94 11.56 10.60
CA LYS A 120 -12.76 12.41 11.50
C LYS A 120 -14.02 12.97 10.82
N SER A 121 -14.03 13.07 9.50
CA SER A 121 -15.16 13.55 8.72
C SER A 121 -16.30 12.53 8.56
N VAL A 122 -16.07 11.26 8.94
CA VAL A 122 -17.03 10.17 8.91
C VAL A 122 -17.18 9.54 10.30
N LYS A 123 -18.12 8.58 10.48
CA LYS A 123 -18.37 7.95 11.78
C LYS A 123 -17.41 6.80 12.08
N SER A 124 -16.92 6.15 11.05
CA SER A 124 -16.03 5.00 11.15
C SER A 124 -14.65 5.43 11.64
N LYS A 125 -13.93 4.49 12.26
CA LYS A 125 -12.63 4.73 12.89
C LYS A 125 -11.50 4.32 11.96
N ALA A 126 -10.36 5.02 12.09
CA ALA A 126 -9.09 4.60 11.52
C ALA A 126 -8.19 3.97 12.60
N TYR A 127 -7.42 2.97 12.18
CA TYR A 127 -6.39 2.31 12.96
C TYR A 127 -5.09 2.37 12.16
N VAL A 128 -4.01 2.80 12.81
CA VAL A 128 -2.73 3.00 12.13
C VAL A 128 -1.73 1.94 12.59
N TYR A 129 -0.97 1.38 11.66
CA TYR A 129 0.16 0.48 12.00
C TYR A 129 1.47 0.97 11.38
N ASN A 130 2.58 0.54 12.02
CA ASN A 130 3.93 0.59 11.48
C ASN A 130 4.53 -0.81 11.61
N PHE A 131 4.90 -1.41 10.49
CA PHE A 131 5.54 -2.72 10.47
C PHE A 131 7.05 -2.56 10.51
N VAL A 132 7.67 -3.06 11.59
CA VAL A 132 9.11 -2.89 11.87
C VAL A 132 9.85 -4.23 11.97
N HIS A 133 9.14 -5.34 11.81
CA HIS A 133 9.75 -6.66 11.96
C HIS A 133 10.66 -7.02 10.79
N LEU A 134 11.81 -7.59 11.13
CA LEU A 134 12.77 -8.17 10.19
C LEU A 134 13.19 -9.55 10.67
N PRO A 135 13.30 -10.53 9.77
CA PRO A 135 13.98 -11.78 10.05
C PRO A 135 15.43 -11.56 10.53
N GLU A 136 15.91 -12.47 11.39
CA GLU A 136 17.23 -12.33 12.01
C GLU A 136 18.36 -12.18 10.99
N GLY A 137 18.30 -12.91 9.88
CA GLY A 137 19.32 -12.89 8.83
C GLY A 137 19.53 -11.51 8.21
N TRP A 138 18.47 -10.71 8.09
CA TRP A 138 18.51 -9.37 7.49
C TRP A 138 18.73 -8.26 8.50
N ARG A 139 18.28 -8.44 9.74
CA ARG A 139 18.45 -7.45 10.83
C ARG A 139 19.91 -7.11 11.08
N LYS A 140 20.81 -8.10 11.00
CA LYS A 140 22.25 -7.93 11.23
C LYS A 140 22.96 -7.09 10.17
N ASP A 141 22.33 -6.90 9.01
CA ASP A 141 22.91 -6.16 7.89
C ASP A 141 22.48 -4.70 7.84
N GLY A 142 21.76 -4.21 8.86
CA GLY A 142 21.26 -2.84 8.91
C GLY A 142 20.08 -2.57 7.97
N CYS A 143 19.37 -3.63 7.56
CA CYS A 143 18.15 -3.51 6.79
C CYS A 143 17.00 -2.93 7.61
N TYR A 144 16.06 -2.31 6.92
CA TYR A 144 14.76 -1.90 7.45
C TYR A 144 13.63 -2.73 6.82
N ALA A 145 12.48 -2.76 7.46
CA ALA A 145 11.29 -3.39 6.90
C ALA A 145 10.89 -2.65 5.60
N PHE A 146 11.20 -3.23 4.46
CA PHE A 146 10.99 -2.64 3.14
C PHE A 146 9.57 -2.88 2.60
N HIS A 147 9.23 -2.21 1.51
CA HIS A 147 7.92 -2.30 0.87
C HIS A 147 7.51 -3.74 0.54
N GLY A 148 6.35 -4.15 1.03
CA GLY A 148 5.78 -5.49 0.82
C GLY A 148 6.31 -6.58 1.76
N LEU A 149 7.23 -6.27 2.70
CA LEU A 149 7.75 -7.26 3.64
C LEU A 149 6.68 -7.77 4.62
N GLU A 150 5.67 -6.99 4.91
CA GLU A 150 4.56 -7.39 5.79
C GLU A 150 3.67 -8.50 5.19
N LEU A 151 3.59 -8.61 3.87
CA LEU A 151 2.67 -9.52 3.19
C LEU A 151 2.81 -10.99 3.61
N PRO A 152 4.01 -11.59 3.72
CA PRO A 152 4.19 -12.93 4.26
C PRO A 152 3.60 -13.10 5.66
N TYR A 153 3.68 -12.07 6.50
CA TYR A 153 3.15 -12.11 7.87
C TYR A 153 1.62 -11.95 7.89
N VAL A 154 1.08 -11.10 7.03
CA VAL A 154 -0.38 -10.92 6.89
C VAL A 154 -1.05 -12.20 6.39
N PHE A 155 -0.43 -12.91 5.44
CA PHE A 155 -1.01 -14.12 4.84
C PHE A 155 -0.48 -15.42 5.45
N GLY A 156 0.47 -15.38 6.38
CA GLY A 156 1.06 -16.55 7.02
C GLY A 156 1.90 -17.43 6.10
N HIS A 157 2.31 -16.91 4.94
CA HIS A 157 3.10 -17.62 3.95
C HIS A 157 4.58 -17.23 4.06
N MET A 158 5.27 -17.79 5.04
CA MET A 158 6.69 -17.50 5.30
C MET A 158 7.65 -18.22 4.34
N GLU A 159 7.18 -19.29 3.70
CA GLU A 159 7.98 -20.10 2.77
C GLU A 159 7.50 -19.87 1.32
N GLY A 160 8.40 -19.53 0.42
CA GLY A 160 8.12 -19.42 -1.02
C GLY A 160 7.76 -18.01 -1.51
N VAL A 161 6.93 -17.25 -0.82
CA VAL A 161 6.63 -15.84 -1.20
C VAL A 161 7.82 -14.93 -0.88
N MET A 162 8.60 -15.30 0.13
CA MET A 162 9.83 -14.61 0.50
C MET A 162 10.87 -14.57 -0.65
N THR A 163 10.82 -15.47 -1.62
CA THR A 163 11.93 -15.61 -2.58
C THR A 163 11.83 -14.75 -3.83
N ALA A 164 10.69 -14.56 -4.45
CA ALA A 164 10.62 -13.88 -5.75
C ALA A 164 10.28 -12.38 -5.64
N THR A 165 9.25 -12.02 -4.90
CA THR A 165 8.81 -10.61 -4.76
C THR A 165 9.78 -9.84 -3.87
N ILE A 166 10.29 -10.47 -2.84
CA ILE A 166 11.22 -9.87 -1.87
C ILE A 166 12.60 -9.64 -2.47
N VAL A 167 13.10 -10.53 -3.35
CA VAL A 167 14.36 -10.29 -4.07
C VAL A 167 14.29 -9.02 -4.91
N TYR A 168 13.17 -8.75 -5.56
CA TYR A 168 12.98 -7.53 -6.35
C TYR A 168 12.88 -6.27 -5.47
N LEU A 169 12.11 -6.31 -4.39
CA LEU A 169 11.88 -5.17 -3.51
C LEU A 169 13.05 -4.93 -2.54
N GLY A 170 13.71 -5.99 -2.07
CA GLY A 170 14.89 -5.89 -1.21
C GLY A 170 16.10 -5.25 -1.89
N SER A 171 16.25 -5.40 -3.22
CA SER A 171 17.30 -4.71 -3.97
C SER A 171 17.15 -3.18 -3.93
N MET A 172 15.94 -2.67 -3.74
CA MET A 172 15.67 -1.23 -3.57
C MET A 172 15.92 -0.75 -2.13
N ALA A 173 16.01 -1.64 -1.16
CA ALA A 173 16.08 -1.34 0.28
C ALA A 173 17.50 -1.44 0.87
N GLN A 174 18.55 -1.51 0.03
CA GLN A 174 19.95 -1.70 0.45
C GLN A 174 20.19 -3.00 1.26
N CYS A 175 19.26 -3.93 1.20
CA CYS A 175 19.40 -5.26 1.77
C CYS A 175 19.94 -6.21 0.71
N ASP A 176 20.71 -7.22 1.11
CA ASP A 176 21.03 -8.35 0.23
C ASP A 176 19.85 -9.35 0.25
N PRO A 177 18.95 -9.30 -0.74
CA PRO A 177 17.77 -10.17 -0.76
C PRO A 177 18.12 -11.63 -1.03
N MET A 178 19.35 -11.93 -1.49
CA MET A 178 19.84 -13.28 -1.71
C MET A 178 20.32 -13.94 -0.41
N LYS A 179 20.47 -13.16 0.66
CA LYS A 179 20.85 -13.69 1.95
C LYS A 179 19.69 -14.39 2.62
N ASP A 180 19.95 -15.58 3.16
CA ASP A 180 18.95 -16.34 3.90
C ASP A 180 18.33 -15.49 5.02
N PRO A 181 17.02 -15.22 5.00
CA PRO A 181 16.34 -14.44 6.02
C PRO A 181 16.38 -15.10 7.40
N LYS A 182 16.65 -16.41 7.48
CA LYS A 182 16.61 -17.21 8.73
C LYS A 182 15.30 -17.07 9.47
N VAL A 183 14.23 -17.47 8.80
CA VAL A 183 12.89 -17.50 9.39
C VAL A 183 12.89 -18.37 10.66
N SER A 184 12.45 -17.80 11.77
CA SER A 184 12.47 -18.37 13.12
C SER A 184 11.07 -18.53 13.70
N ASP A 185 10.96 -19.04 14.91
CA ASP A 185 9.68 -19.10 15.63
C ASP A 185 9.16 -17.71 16.03
N VAL A 186 10.06 -16.72 16.14
CA VAL A 186 9.67 -15.31 16.32
C VAL A 186 8.89 -14.84 15.11
N ASP A 187 9.37 -15.09 13.89
CA ASP A 187 8.68 -14.72 12.64
C ASP A 187 7.30 -15.36 12.54
N ARG A 188 7.20 -16.65 12.89
CA ARG A 188 5.92 -17.37 12.93
C ARG A 188 4.95 -16.79 13.96
N THR A 189 5.48 -16.34 15.10
CA THR A 189 4.68 -15.67 16.14
C THR A 189 4.17 -14.30 15.65
N VAL A 190 5.02 -13.52 15.02
CA VAL A 190 4.64 -12.23 14.42
C VAL A 190 3.56 -12.45 13.36
N ALA A 191 3.74 -13.41 12.46
CA ALA A 191 2.73 -13.76 11.46
C ALA A 191 1.40 -14.17 12.10
N SER A 192 1.43 -15.05 13.11
CA SER A 192 0.23 -15.48 13.85
C SER A 192 -0.50 -14.29 14.49
N ASN A 193 0.22 -13.36 15.09
CA ASN A 193 -0.36 -12.19 15.75
C ASN A 193 -0.94 -11.21 14.72
N THR A 194 -0.23 -10.95 13.62
CA THR A 194 -0.70 -10.11 12.52
C THR A 194 -1.98 -10.67 11.91
N MET A 195 -2.00 -11.96 11.57
CA MET A 195 -3.21 -12.62 11.06
C MET A 195 -4.41 -12.52 12.01
N LYS A 196 -4.19 -12.67 13.33
CA LYS A 196 -5.26 -12.53 14.33
C LYS A 196 -5.87 -11.14 14.31
N VAL A 197 -5.04 -10.11 14.27
CA VAL A 197 -5.46 -8.70 14.28
C VAL A 197 -6.19 -8.35 12.97
N TRP A 198 -5.65 -8.72 11.81
CA TRP A 198 -6.29 -8.51 10.50
C TRP A 198 -7.64 -9.24 10.39
N THR A 199 -7.67 -10.51 10.81
CA THR A 199 -8.89 -11.32 10.79
C THR A 199 -9.94 -10.75 11.74
N GLN A 200 -9.55 -10.30 12.93
CA GLN A 200 -10.45 -9.67 13.89
C GLN A 200 -11.06 -8.39 13.32
N PHE A 201 -10.24 -7.53 12.71
CA PHE A 201 -10.73 -6.35 12.03
C PHE A 201 -11.67 -6.69 10.88
N ALA A 202 -11.31 -7.65 10.04
CA ALA A 202 -12.16 -8.09 8.93
C ALA A 202 -13.53 -8.59 9.41
N LYS A 203 -13.62 -9.21 10.59
CA LYS A 203 -14.88 -9.68 11.18
C LYS A 203 -15.70 -8.57 11.80
N THR A 204 -15.07 -7.63 12.50
CA THR A 204 -15.76 -6.72 13.44
C THR A 204 -15.63 -5.23 13.10
N GLY A 205 -14.63 -4.83 12.32
CA GLY A 205 -14.23 -3.44 12.13
C GLY A 205 -13.41 -2.86 13.29
N ASN A 206 -13.07 -3.71 14.29
CA ASN A 206 -12.20 -3.35 15.42
C ASN A 206 -11.08 -4.37 15.54
N PRO A 207 -9.80 -3.97 15.42
CA PRO A 207 -8.66 -4.88 15.40
C PRO A 207 -8.21 -5.36 16.80
N THR A 208 -8.84 -4.91 17.88
CA THR A 208 -8.50 -5.33 19.25
C THR A 208 -8.72 -6.83 19.43
N VAL A 209 -7.69 -7.54 19.86
CA VAL A 209 -7.71 -8.99 20.15
C VAL A 209 -7.50 -9.22 21.64
N SER A 210 -8.50 -9.79 22.29
CA SER A 210 -8.44 -10.11 23.74
C SER A 210 -7.24 -11.02 24.05
N GLY A 211 -6.48 -10.67 25.08
CA GLY A 211 -5.28 -11.41 25.47
C GLY A 211 -4.03 -11.18 24.61
N LEU A 212 -4.15 -10.42 23.51
CA LEU A 212 -3.01 -10.05 22.66
C LEU A 212 -2.76 -8.54 22.72
N ILE A 213 -3.71 -7.73 22.27
CA ILE A 213 -3.53 -6.28 22.16
C ILE A 213 -4.87 -5.54 22.18
N VAL A 214 -4.93 -4.44 22.91
CA VAL A 214 -5.97 -3.42 22.76
C VAL A 214 -5.44 -2.36 21.81
N TRP A 215 -5.96 -2.32 20.57
CA TRP A 215 -5.53 -1.37 19.56
C TRP A 215 -6.53 -0.21 19.51
N PRO A 216 -6.18 0.97 20.04
CA PRO A 216 -7.06 2.12 20.01
C PRO A 216 -7.11 2.73 18.61
N ALA A 217 -8.24 3.35 18.29
CA ALA A 217 -8.33 4.14 17.07
C ALA A 217 -7.35 5.32 17.12
N CYS A 218 -6.79 5.65 15.95
CA CYS A 218 -5.99 6.85 15.77
C CYS A 218 -6.92 8.06 15.66
N THR A 219 -6.67 9.07 16.48
CA THR A 219 -7.33 10.39 16.41
C THR A 219 -6.25 11.47 16.49
N GLU A 220 -6.57 12.70 16.14
CA GLU A 220 -5.64 13.84 16.30
C GLU A 220 -5.13 13.98 17.76
N GLU A 221 -5.99 13.62 18.74
CA GLU A 221 -5.65 13.72 20.17
C GLU A 221 -4.88 12.50 20.67
N SER A 222 -5.21 11.31 20.19
CA SER A 222 -4.60 10.08 20.70
C SER A 222 -3.25 9.78 20.04
N ASP A 223 -3.06 10.13 18.77
CA ASP A 223 -1.87 9.88 17.97
C ASP A 223 -1.29 8.45 18.18
N LYS A 224 -2.19 7.45 18.23
CA LYS A 224 -1.83 6.06 18.52
C LYS A 224 -1.71 5.22 17.27
N SER A 225 -0.64 4.43 17.24
CA SER A 225 -0.39 3.42 16.21
C SER A 225 -0.04 2.08 16.83
N LEU A 226 -0.17 1.02 16.04
CA LEU A 226 0.32 -0.30 16.38
C LEU A 226 1.70 -0.50 15.75
N GLU A 227 2.72 -0.71 16.55
CA GLU A 227 4.00 -1.20 16.06
C GLU A 227 3.98 -2.72 16.01
N ILE A 228 4.27 -3.28 14.82
CA ILE A 228 4.35 -4.72 14.58
C ILE A 228 5.81 -5.09 14.42
N GLY A 229 6.42 -5.45 15.53
CA GLY A 229 7.79 -5.96 15.65
C GLY A 229 7.79 -7.41 16.14
N ALA A 230 8.88 -7.86 16.76
CA ALA A 230 8.93 -9.15 17.47
C ALA A 230 7.83 -9.24 18.55
N GLU A 231 7.47 -8.10 19.12
CA GLU A 231 6.30 -7.90 19.96
C GLU A 231 5.36 -6.91 19.26
N VAL A 232 4.06 -7.07 19.52
CA VAL A 232 3.02 -6.16 19.06
C VAL A 232 2.72 -5.18 20.19
N LYS A 233 2.90 -3.88 19.95
CA LYS A 233 2.69 -2.86 20.99
C LYS A 233 2.05 -1.58 20.43
N VAL A 234 1.32 -0.87 21.28
CA VAL A 234 0.78 0.45 20.96
C VAL A 234 1.85 1.51 21.21
N THR A 235 2.08 2.35 20.23
CA THR A 235 3.02 3.48 20.28
C THR A 235 2.28 4.80 20.09
N SER A 236 2.98 5.92 20.29
CA SER A 236 2.53 7.27 19.98
C SER A 236 3.46 7.89 18.95
N GLY A 237 2.98 8.85 18.20
CA GLY A 237 3.70 9.40 17.07
C GLY A 237 3.41 8.57 15.84
N VAL A 238 2.30 8.86 15.16
CA VAL A 238 2.01 8.30 13.86
C VAL A 238 3.04 8.87 12.90
N ALA A 239 4.15 8.15 12.82
CA ALA A 239 5.24 8.34 11.86
C ALA A 239 5.49 9.82 11.47
N ALA A 240 6.32 10.47 12.23
CA ALA A 240 7.01 11.65 11.73
C ALA A 240 8.00 11.24 10.63
#